data_842014a87671361d3568c8a3530ccb12
#
_entry.id   842014a87671361d3568c8a3530ccb12
#
_cell.length_a   1.000
_cell.length_b   1.000
_cell.length_c   1.000
_cell.angle_alpha   90.00
_cell.angle_beta   90.00
_cell.angle_gamma   90.00
#
_symmetry.space_group_name_H-M   'P 1'
#
loop_
_entity.id
_entity.type
_entity.pdbx_description
1 polymer ?
#
loop_
_entity_poly.entity_id
_entity_poly.type
_entity_poly.pdbx_seq_one_letter_code
_entity_poly.pdbx_strand_id
1 'polypeptide(L)'
;MFDYDDAFSRNLGWLTPQEQQRLRGARVAVAGMGGVGGVHVQGLARLGVGALNLTDFDSFEVANFNRQAGAAMSTIGQPKVEVMRSFALDVNPETRVRVFPNGLDENNLADYLDGVDLLIDAIDFFANGLRP
;
A
#
# COMPACT_ATOMS: atom_id res chain seq x y z
N MET A 1 19.68 12.96 5.05
CA MET A 1 18.56 12.88 5.99
C MET A 1 17.26 13.13 5.24
N PHE A 2 16.21 12.38 5.52
CA PHE A 2 14.91 12.55 4.85
C PHE A 2 14.24 13.85 5.31
N ASP A 3 13.76 14.61 4.34
CA ASP A 3 12.92 15.80 4.55
C ASP A 3 11.66 15.64 3.70
N TYR A 4 10.49 15.65 4.33
CA TYR A 4 9.21 15.40 3.66
C TYR A 4 8.90 16.45 2.60
N ASP A 5 9.10 17.73 2.93
CA ASP A 5 8.76 18.81 2.00
C ASP A 5 9.66 18.81 0.77
N ASP A 6 10.93 18.49 0.94
CA ASP A 6 11.87 18.33 -0.17
C ASP A 6 11.52 17.08 -1.03
N ALA A 7 11.27 15.95 -0.36
CA ALA A 7 10.96 14.70 -1.05
C ALA A 7 9.73 14.79 -1.96
N PHE A 8 8.71 15.56 -1.55
CA PHE A 8 7.46 15.69 -2.29
C PHE A 8 7.28 17.07 -2.92
N SER A 9 8.34 17.86 -3.02
CA SER A 9 8.32 19.21 -3.58
C SER A 9 7.85 19.25 -5.04
N ARG A 10 8.10 18.20 -5.81
CA ARG A 10 7.68 18.11 -7.22
C ARG A 10 6.21 17.78 -7.43
N ASN A 11 5.48 17.48 -6.36
CA ASN A 11 4.01 17.38 -6.39
C ASN A 11 3.37 18.78 -6.43
N LEU A 12 4.07 19.81 -5.97
CA LEU A 12 3.56 21.19 -6.01
C LEU A 12 3.42 21.66 -7.45
N GLY A 13 2.27 22.26 -7.75
CA GLY A 13 1.86 22.57 -9.11
C GLY A 13 0.72 21.68 -9.59
N TRP A 14 0.72 20.40 -9.18
CA TRP A 14 -0.44 19.50 -9.25
C TRP A 14 -1.29 19.63 -8.00
N LEU A 15 -0.62 19.78 -6.85
CA LEU A 15 -1.23 19.94 -5.53
C LEU A 15 -0.82 21.29 -4.93
N THR A 16 -1.71 21.85 -4.13
CA THR A 16 -1.35 22.98 -3.26
C THR A 16 -0.55 22.48 -2.04
N PRO A 17 0.19 23.37 -1.35
CA PRO A 17 0.84 22.99 -0.09
C PRO A 17 -0.12 22.43 0.96
N GLN A 18 -1.35 22.98 1.02
CA GLN A 18 -2.39 22.51 1.95
C GLN A 18 -2.87 21.10 1.59
N GLU A 19 -3.02 20.80 0.30
CA GLU A 19 -3.39 19.47 -0.17
C GLU A 19 -2.29 18.45 0.12
N GLN A 20 -1.01 18.83 -0.05
CA GLN A 20 0.11 17.97 0.32
C GLN A 20 0.12 17.65 1.82
N GLN A 21 -0.18 18.62 2.67
CA GLN A 21 -0.29 18.40 4.11
C GLN A 21 -1.49 17.48 4.47
N ARG A 22 -2.60 17.56 3.72
CA ARG A 22 -3.71 16.62 3.89
C ARG A 22 -3.28 15.19 3.55
N LEU A 23 -2.53 14.99 2.48
CA LEU A 23 -1.98 13.68 2.14
C LEU A 23 -1.04 13.15 3.23
N ARG A 24 -0.20 14.01 3.78
CA ARG A 24 0.68 13.66 4.90
C ARG A 24 -0.10 13.19 6.13
N GLY A 25 -1.27 13.74 6.37
CA GLY A 25 -2.17 13.35 7.47
C GLY A 25 -3.14 12.21 7.14
N ALA A 26 -3.23 11.80 5.89
CA ALA A 26 -4.20 10.81 5.44
C ALA A 26 -3.75 9.37 5.73
N ARG A 27 -4.74 8.50 5.95
CA ARG A 27 -4.57 7.05 6.03
C ARG A 27 -5.38 6.38 4.92
N VAL A 28 -4.69 5.62 4.07
CA VAL A 28 -5.31 4.88 2.98
C VAL A 28 -5.12 3.38 3.23
N ALA A 29 -6.21 2.65 3.14
CA ALA A 29 -6.19 1.19 3.16
C ALA A 29 -6.17 0.65 1.74
N VAL A 30 -5.32 -0.34 1.47
CA VAL A 30 -5.26 -1.04 0.19
C VAL A 30 -5.45 -2.54 0.45
N ALA A 31 -6.54 -3.07 -0.06
CA ALA A 31 -6.87 -4.49 0.04
C ALA A 31 -6.43 -5.21 -1.23
N GLY A 32 -5.45 -6.12 -1.09
CA GLY A 32 -4.82 -6.84 -2.19
C GLY A 32 -3.55 -6.15 -2.69
N MET A 33 -2.45 -6.92 -2.76
CA MET A 33 -1.11 -6.45 -3.16
C MET A 33 -0.67 -7.02 -4.51
N GLY A 34 -1.62 -7.37 -5.36
CA GLY A 34 -1.38 -7.88 -6.70
C GLY A 34 -1.08 -6.80 -7.74
N GLY A 35 -1.52 -7.02 -8.99
CA GLY A 35 -1.24 -6.12 -10.11
C GLY A 35 -1.85 -4.73 -9.96
N VAL A 36 -3.01 -4.61 -9.33
CA VAL A 36 -3.68 -3.33 -9.05
C VAL A 36 -3.20 -2.75 -7.72
N GLY A 37 -3.26 -3.52 -6.64
CA GLY A 37 -2.94 -3.04 -5.29
C GLY A 37 -1.49 -2.61 -5.12
N GLY A 38 -0.54 -3.38 -5.67
CA GLY A 38 0.88 -3.04 -5.60
C GLY A 38 1.21 -1.71 -6.29
N VAL A 39 0.61 -1.44 -7.44
CA VAL A 39 0.78 -0.16 -8.15
C VAL A 39 0.18 1.00 -7.34
N HIS A 40 -0.97 0.78 -6.71
CA HIS A 40 -1.56 1.79 -5.83
C HIS A 40 -0.67 2.11 -4.63
N VAL A 41 -0.08 1.12 -3.99
CA VAL A 41 0.87 1.34 -2.88
C VAL A 41 2.06 2.18 -3.34
N GLN A 42 2.63 1.85 -4.49
CA GLN A 42 3.73 2.64 -5.06
C GLN A 42 3.32 4.10 -5.31
N GLY A 43 2.16 4.31 -5.93
CA GLY A 43 1.66 5.66 -6.22
C GLY A 43 1.38 6.45 -4.95
N LEU A 44 0.72 5.85 -3.97
CA LEU A 44 0.41 6.50 -2.69
C LEU A 44 1.66 6.88 -1.90
N ALA A 45 2.66 6.00 -1.86
CA ALA A 45 3.93 6.29 -1.22
C ALA A 45 4.61 7.51 -1.86
N ARG A 46 4.63 7.57 -3.20
CA ARG A 46 5.25 8.67 -3.96
C ARG A 46 4.43 9.97 -3.92
N LEU A 47 3.15 9.90 -3.62
CA LEU A 47 2.33 11.08 -3.33
C LEU A 47 2.55 11.65 -1.93
N GLY A 48 3.21 10.92 -1.06
CA GLY A 48 3.47 11.36 0.30
C GLY A 48 2.33 11.08 1.28
N VAL A 49 1.50 10.07 1.02
CA VAL A 49 0.46 9.63 1.97
C VAL A 49 1.10 9.20 3.27
N GLY A 50 0.61 9.71 4.39
CA GLY A 50 1.25 9.58 5.69
C GLY A 50 1.03 8.25 6.40
N ALA A 51 0.00 7.49 6.02
CA ALA A 51 -0.28 6.20 6.64
C ALA A 51 -0.95 5.24 5.65
N LEU A 52 -0.56 3.97 5.71
CA LEU A 52 -1.08 2.90 4.86
C LEU A 52 -1.48 1.71 5.72
N ASN A 53 -2.64 1.13 5.43
CA ASN A 53 -3.05 -0.18 5.93
C ASN A 53 -3.07 -1.14 4.74
N LEU A 54 -2.29 -2.21 4.81
CA LEU A 54 -2.11 -3.15 3.71
C LEU A 54 -2.58 -4.54 4.12
N THR A 55 -3.33 -5.20 3.25
CA THR A 55 -3.71 -6.59 3.46
C THR A 55 -3.51 -7.43 2.22
N ASP A 56 -2.95 -8.60 2.39
CA ASP A 56 -2.87 -9.72 1.45
C ASP A 56 -2.36 -10.94 2.22
N PHE A 57 -2.80 -12.14 1.86
CA PHE A 57 -2.30 -13.37 2.48
C PHE A 57 -1.33 -14.15 1.61
N ASP A 58 -1.05 -13.67 0.39
CA ASP A 58 -0.16 -14.33 -0.55
C ASP A 58 1.29 -13.91 -0.39
N SER A 59 2.18 -14.76 -0.89
CA SER A 59 3.58 -14.47 -1.16
C SER A 59 3.82 -14.30 -2.66
N PHE A 60 4.88 -13.58 -3.03
CA PHE A 60 5.21 -13.41 -4.44
C PHE A 60 5.71 -14.70 -5.07
N GLU A 61 5.29 -14.93 -6.31
CA GLU A 61 5.67 -16.05 -7.15
C GLU A 61 6.17 -15.57 -8.52
N VAL A 62 6.93 -16.40 -9.20
CA VAL A 62 7.47 -16.07 -10.54
C VAL A 62 6.33 -15.71 -11.52
N ALA A 63 5.18 -16.36 -11.40
CA ALA A 63 4.01 -16.08 -12.24
C ALA A 63 3.44 -14.66 -12.06
N ASN A 64 3.86 -13.93 -11.02
CA ASN A 64 3.42 -12.56 -10.77
C ASN A 64 4.25 -11.51 -11.53
N PHE A 65 5.36 -11.89 -12.15
CA PHE A 65 6.36 -10.96 -12.72
C PHE A 65 5.80 -10.03 -13.79
N ASN A 66 4.85 -10.50 -14.57
CA ASN A 66 4.36 -9.73 -15.71
C ASN A 66 3.51 -8.51 -15.33
N ARG A 67 3.02 -8.42 -14.08
CA ARG A 67 2.06 -7.38 -13.70
C ARG A 67 2.13 -6.89 -12.26
N GLN A 68 2.81 -7.59 -11.34
CA GLN A 68 2.84 -7.23 -9.92
C GLN A 68 4.13 -6.48 -9.58
N ALA A 69 3.98 -5.24 -9.17
CA ALA A 69 5.10 -4.33 -8.96
C ALA A 69 6.13 -4.79 -7.93
N GLY A 70 5.69 -5.54 -6.91
CA GLY A 70 6.58 -6.08 -5.89
C GLY A 70 7.30 -7.37 -6.28
N ALA A 71 6.89 -8.00 -7.39
CA ALA A 71 7.44 -9.29 -7.81
C ALA A 71 8.78 -9.10 -8.54
N ALA A 72 9.83 -9.63 -7.96
CA ALA A 72 11.18 -9.65 -8.50
C ALA A 72 11.92 -10.88 -7.99
N MET A 73 13.04 -11.24 -8.59
CA MET A 73 13.82 -12.38 -8.12
C MET A 73 14.20 -12.27 -6.65
N SER A 74 14.47 -11.06 -6.17
CA SER A 74 14.83 -10.79 -4.78
C SER A 74 13.66 -10.90 -3.80
N THR A 75 12.42 -10.92 -4.28
CA THR A 75 11.21 -10.92 -3.43
C THR A 75 10.38 -12.20 -3.52
N ILE A 76 10.73 -13.12 -4.38
CA ILE A 76 10.04 -14.41 -4.52
C ILE A 76 10.02 -15.14 -3.18
N GLY A 77 8.82 -15.65 -2.82
CA GLY A 77 8.58 -16.34 -1.56
C GLY A 77 8.32 -15.42 -0.36
N GLN A 78 8.51 -14.12 -0.51
CA GLN A 78 8.23 -13.17 0.57
C GLN A 78 6.75 -12.77 0.60
N PRO A 79 6.17 -12.54 1.78
CA PRO A 79 4.80 -12.02 1.90
C PRO A 79 4.64 -10.71 1.15
N LYS A 80 3.60 -10.61 0.33
CA LYS A 80 3.37 -9.41 -0.50
C LYS A 80 3.23 -8.14 0.33
N VAL A 81 2.53 -8.19 1.46
CA VAL A 81 2.37 -7.03 2.34
C VAL A 81 3.70 -6.53 2.90
N GLU A 82 4.63 -7.41 3.23
CA GLU A 82 5.92 -7.02 3.78
C GLU A 82 6.82 -6.39 2.72
N VAL A 83 6.79 -6.91 1.50
CA VAL A 83 7.54 -6.34 0.37
C VAL A 83 7.03 -4.92 0.07
N MET A 84 5.71 -4.75 0.00
CA MET A 84 5.11 -3.45 -0.30
C MET A 84 5.28 -2.45 0.85
N ARG A 85 5.25 -2.92 2.10
CA ARG A 85 5.61 -2.11 3.27
C ARG A 85 7.04 -1.61 3.17
N SER A 86 7.98 -2.49 2.88
CA SER A 86 9.41 -2.11 2.72
C SER A 86 9.59 -1.08 1.62
N PHE A 87 8.91 -1.24 0.49
CA PHE A 87 8.93 -0.26 -0.59
C PHE A 87 8.42 1.11 -0.12
N ALA A 88 7.26 1.14 0.54
CA ALA A 88 6.66 2.39 1.02
C ALA A 88 7.61 3.13 1.99
N LEU A 89 8.24 2.40 2.91
CA LEU A 89 9.18 2.96 3.88
C LEU A 89 10.50 3.40 3.25
N ASP A 90 10.91 2.78 2.16
CA ASP A 90 12.11 3.18 1.42
C ASP A 90 11.90 4.48 0.62
N VAL A 91 10.66 4.76 0.23
CA VAL A 91 10.28 6.04 -0.40
C VAL A 91 10.01 7.12 0.64
N ASN A 92 9.27 6.79 1.68
CA ASN A 92 8.91 7.72 2.75
C ASN A 92 9.08 7.05 4.12
N PRO A 93 10.23 7.21 4.77
CA PRO A 93 10.48 6.58 6.07
C PRO A 93 9.57 7.09 7.20
N GLU A 94 8.87 8.20 7.01
CA GLU A 94 7.89 8.72 7.96
C GLU A 94 6.50 8.08 7.81
N THR A 95 6.25 7.31 6.75
CA THR A 95 4.96 6.64 6.55
C THR A 95 4.71 5.62 7.66
N ARG A 96 3.52 5.66 8.23
CA ARG A 96 3.06 4.67 9.21
C ARG A 96 2.33 3.56 8.48
N VAL A 97 2.91 2.36 8.45
CA VAL A 97 2.36 1.22 7.72
C VAL A 97 1.92 0.15 8.70
N ARG A 98 0.64 -0.23 8.63
CA ARG A 98 0.09 -1.41 9.30
C ARG A 98 -0.17 -2.50 8.27
N VAL A 99 0.30 -3.71 8.54
CA VAL A 99 0.13 -4.86 7.66
C VAL A 99 -0.76 -5.92 8.29
N PHE A 100 -1.59 -6.55 7.47
CA PHE A 100 -2.51 -7.61 7.83
C PHE A 100 -2.19 -8.83 6.94
N PRO A 101 -1.17 -9.61 7.31
CA PRO A 101 -0.58 -10.62 6.42
C PRO A 101 -1.45 -11.88 6.25
N ASN A 102 -2.47 -12.05 7.08
CA ASN A 102 -3.36 -13.21 7.02
C ASN A 102 -4.71 -12.89 6.35
N GLY A 103 -4.81 -11.75 5.66
CA GLY A 103 -6.04 -11.29 5.05
C GLY A 103 -7.02 -10.68 6.05
N LEU A 104 -8.24 -10.46 5.61
CA LEU A 104 -9.29 -9.84 6.40
C LEU A 104 -10.37 -10.84 6.73
N ASP A 105 -10.89 -10.75 7.96
CA ASP A 105 -12.04 -11.47 8.45
C ASP A 105 -12.87 -10.60 9.39
N GLU A 106 -13.92 -11.16 9.96
CA GLU A 106 -14.81 -10.44 10.88
C GLU A 106 -14.10 -9.94 12.15
N ASN A 107 -12.98 -10.58 12.54
CA ASN A 107 -12.26 -10.26 13.77
C ASN A 107 -11.29 -9.09 13.61
N ASN A 108 -10.75 -8.85 12.39
CA ASN A 108 -9.73 -7.83 12.17
C ASN A 108 -10.19 -6.67 11.25
N LEU A 109 -11.37 -6.78 10.65
CA LEU A 109 -11.86 -5.77 9.70
C LEU A 109 -12.00 -4.38 10.35
N ALA A 110 -12.49 -4.31 11.58
CA ALA A 110 -12.62 -3.05 12.29
C ALA A 110 -11.26 -2.39 12.54
N ASP A 111 -10.26 -3.16 12.94
CA ASP A 111 -8.88 -2.68 13.13
C ASP A 111 -8.26 -2.22 11.80
N TYR A 112 -8.50 -2.97 10.74
CA TYR A 112 -8.02 -2.63 9.41
C TYR A 112 -8.57 -1.29 8.90
N LEU A 113 -9.83 -1.00 9.21
CA LEU A 113 -10.51 0.23 8.78
C LEU A 113 -10.38 1.37 9.79
N ASP A 114 -9.77 1.15 10.95
CA ASP A 114 -9.65 2.19 11.97
C ASP A 114 -8.82 3.38 11.49
N GLY A 115 -9.42 4.57 11.53
CA GLY A 115 -8.80 5.82 11.10
C GLY A 115 -8.57 5.94 9.60
N VAL A 116 -9.13 5.05 8.79
CA VAL A 116 -8.98 5.04 7.33
C VAL A 116 -9.85 6.12 6.69
N ASP A 117 -9.23 6.95 5.87
CA ASP A 117 -9.93 7.99 5.09
C ASP A 117 -10.43 7.47 3.75
N LEU A 118 -9.72 6.51 3.16
CA LEU A 118 -10.03 5.94 1.84
C LEU A 118 -9.64 4.47 1.81
N LEU A 119 -10.52 3.63 1.30
CA LEU A 119 -10.25 2.23 1.00
C LEU A 119 -10.14 2.01 -0.51
N ILE A 120 -9.05 1.39 -0.94
CA ILE A 120 -8.86 0.89 -2.29
C ILE A 120 -9.05 -0.62 -2.25
N ASP A 121 -10.13 -1.08 -2.86
CA ASP A 121 -10.41 -2.52 -2.99
C ASP A 121 -9.78 -3.04 -4.29
N ALA A 122 -8.67 -3.75 -4.13
CA ALA A 122 -7.93 -4.38 -5.22
C ALA A 122 -7.89 -5.90 -5.06
N ILE A 123 -8.83 -6.45 -4.29
CA ILE A 123 -8.96 -7.90 -4.10
C ILE A 123 -9.49 -8.52 -5.39
N ASP A 124 -8.81 -9.58 -5.85
CA ASP A 124 -9.33 -10.43 -6.90
C ASP A 124 -10.47 -11.28 -6.33
N PHE A 125 -11.67 -10.92 -6.70
CA PHE A 125 -12.89 -11.53 -6.19
C PHE A 125 -12.93 -13.04 -6.38
N PHE A 126 -12.43 -13.53 -7.51
CA PHE A 126 -12.44 -14.96 -7.82
C PHE A 126 -11.30 -15.73 -7.15
N ALA A 127 -10.15 -15.09 -6.96
CA ALA A 127 -8.99 -15.74 -6.35
C ALA A 127 -9.11 -15.87 -4.84
N ASN A 128 -9.81 -14.95 -4.16
CA ASN A 128 -9.85 -14.86 -2.70
C ASN A 128 -11.06 -15.53 -2.05
N GLY A 129 -11.73 -16.42 -2.75
CA GLY A 129 -12.79 -17.23 -2.17
C GLY A 129 -14.10 -16.49 -1.89
N LEU A 130 -14.23 -15.23 -2.30
CA LEU A 130 -15.50 -14.54 -2.34
C LEU A 130 -16.34 -15.04 -3.52
N ARG A 131 -16.33 -16.34 -3.71
CA ARG A 131 -17.18 -16.99 -4.71
C ARG A 131 -18.61 -17.01 -4.19
N PRO A 132 -19.55 -16.74 -5.07
CA PRO A 132 -20.95 -16.92 -4.72
C PRO A 132 -21.26 -18.35 -4.33
#